data_69a5e4877b2ef70e9fbe542761d63f00
#
_entry.id   69a5e4877b2ef70e9fbe542761d63f00
#
_cell.length_a   1.000
_cell.length_b   1.000
_cell.length_c   1.000
_cell.angle_alpha   90.00
_cell.angle_beta   90.00
_cell.angle_gamma   90.00
#
_symmetry.space_group_name_H-M   'P 1'
#
loop_
_entity.id
_entity.type
_entity.pdbx_description
1 polymer ?
#
loop_
_entity_poly.entity_id
_entity_poly.type
_entity_poly.pdbx_seq_one_letter_code
_entity_poly.pdbx_strand_id
1 'polypeptide(L)'
;MRQWTSCGYQFNTSTERFGELRSSNDILKDGQALSERMKDDGYLFLRGVLDNDLVLEARHELLLKMAVNNQIDDDYLINEGIDPSLKTEVDQTSYREGRAVRQLAHQGEMTEFYETFFGKQVQAFDFIWVRIVGVGVSTGCHYDWVYMGRGSKSLHTSWTPLGDVSKVEGALAILHGSHKFSGLISTYGSIDVDDERTNQKYGGWYTQNPVEVQEKFGGRWLTTDFEMGDLVVFSMHTMHCSLDNNSPNNRIRLSLDTRYQPAGDETDERWVGESPIAHGAEAKRG
;
A
#
# COMPACT_ATOMS: atom_id res chain seq x y z
N MET A 1 4.97 17.33 21.47
CA MET A 1 4.37 16.23 20.69
C MET A 1 5.13 16.13 19.37
N ARG A 2 5.49 14.92 18.92
CA ARG A 2 6.08 14.74 17.59
C ARG A 2 5.06 15.16 16.54
N GLN A 3 5.50 15.90 15.53
CA GLN A 3 4.67 16.31 14.40
C GLN A 3 4.85 15.29 13.29
N TRP A 4 3.73 14.75 12.80
CA TRP A 4 3.73 13.83 11.66
C TRP A 4 3.38 14.61 10.40
N THR A 5 4.11 14.36 9.32
CA THR A 5 3.91 15.00 8.02
C THR A 5 3.72 13.99 6.90
N SER A 6 3.07 14.39 5.81
CA SER A 6 2.99 13.67 4.55
C SER A 6 3.09 14.69 3.42
N CYS A 7 3.98 14.46 2.46
CA CYS A 7 4.31 15.43 1.40
C CYS A 7 4.64 16.83 1.96
N GLY A 8 5.25 16.91 3.15
CA GLY A 8 5.57 18.14 3.85
C GLY A 8 4.41 18.80 4.60
N TYR A 9 3.18 18.31 4.46
CA TYR A 9 2.01 18.85 5.16
C TYR A 9 1.83 18.18 6.53
N GLN A 10 1.62 18.99 7.56
CA GLN A 10 1.50 18.52 8.93
C GLN A 10 0.09 18.03 9.23
N PHE A 11 -0.03 16.80 9.77
CA PHE A 11 -1.29 16.27 10.28
C PHE A 11 -1.77 17.00 11.53
N ASN A 12 -3.09 17.11 11.67
CA ASN A 12 -3.69 17.45 12.94
C ASN A 12 -3.65 16.21 13.85
N THR A 13 -2.79 16.23 14.85
CA THR A 13 -2.54 15.10 15.75
C THR A 13 -3.44 15.08 17.00
N SER A 14 -4.54 15.85 17.02
CA SER A 14 -5.55 15.69 18.06
C SER A 14 -6.16 14.28 18.02
N THR A 15 -6.62 13.78 19.14
CA THR A 15 -7.16 12.40 19.26
C THR A 15 -8.39 12.15 18.39
N GLU A 16 -9.13 13.21 18.06
CA GLU A 16 -10.29 13.16 17.17
C GLU A 16 -9.89 13.06 15.69
N ARG A 17 -8.68 13.49 15.34
CA ARG A 17 -8.22 13.61 13.96
C ARG A 17 -7.14 12.61 13.56
N PHE A 18 -6.41 12.09 14.55
CA PHE A 18 -5.30 11.16 14.32
C PHE A 18 -5.28 10.06 15.39
N GLY A 19 -4.86 8.85 15.04
CA GLY A 19 -4.81 7.74 16.00
C GLY A 19 -4.13 6.49 15.46
N GLU A 20 -4.30 5.41 16.22
CA GLU A 20 -3.73 4.10 15.93
C GLU A 20 -4.69 3.23 15.12
N LEU A 21 -4.14 2.37 14.26
CA LEU A 21 -4.89 1.30 13.60
C LEU A 21 -5.41 0.29 14.64
N ARG A 22 -6.64 -0.16 14.45
CA ARG A 22 -7.24 -1.22 15.26
C ARG A 22 -6.82 -2.57 14.70
N SER A 23 -6.23 -3.43 15.54
CA SER A 23 -5.91 -4.81 15.16
C SER A 23 -7.17 -5.63 14.89
N SER A 24 -7.07 -6.54 13.92
CA SER A 24 -8.10 -7.52 13.55
C SER A 24 -7.68 -8.96 13.87
N ASN A 25 -6.63 -9.16 14.66
CA ASN A 25 -6.15 -10.49 15.02
C ASN A 25 -7.18 -11.31 15.81
N ASP A 26 -8.04 -10.63 16.56
CA ASP A 26 -9.14 -11.23 17.34
C ASP A 26 -10.16 -11.99 16.48
N ILE A 27 -10.25 -11.66 15.19
CA ILE A 27 -11.19 -12.24 14.22
C ILE A 27 -10.49 -12.89 13.02
N LEU A 28 -9.17 -13.09 13.05
CA LEU A 28 -8.36 -13.54 11.92
C LEU A 28 -8.90 -14.82 11.22
N LYS A 29 -9.53 -15.71 11.96
CA LYS A 29 -10.05 -16.99 11.45
C LYS A 29 -11.55 -16.97 11.12
N ASP A 30 -12.20 -15.82 11.25
CA ASP A 30 -13.63 -15.63 10.99
C ASP A 30 -13.85 -14.72 9.78
N GLY A 31 -14.02 -15.32 8.60
CA GLY A 31 -14.19 -14.59 7.33
C GLY A 31 -15.41 -13.67 7.33
N GLN A 32 -16.49 -14.02 8.03
CA GLN A 32 -17.67 -13.16 8.16
C GLN A 32 -17.31 -11.91 9.00
N ALA A 33 -16.71 -12.11 10.17
CA ALA A 33 -16.32 -11.00 11.04
C ALA A 33 -15.28 -10.08 10.37
N LEU A 34 -14.31 -10.65 9.62
CA LEU A 34 -13.37 -9.89 8.79
C LEU A 34 -14.10 -9.04 7.75
N SER A 35 -15.07 -9.64 7.02
CA SER A 35 -15.86 -8.92 6.01
C SER A 35 -16.71 -7.79 6.63
N GLU A 36 -17.31 -8.02 7.79
CA GLU A 36 -18.07 -7.00 8.52
C GLU A 36 -17.15 -5.85 8.96
N ARG A 37 -15.97 -6.16 9.53
CA ARG A 37 -14.97 -5.13 9.91
C ARG A 37 -14.45 -4.35 8.70
N MET A 38 -14.19 -4.99 7.57
CA MET A 38 -13.82 -4.32 6.33
C MET A 38 -14.91 -3.35 5.85
N LYS A 39 -16.18 -3.74 5.94
CA LYS A 39 -17.33 -2.85 5.61
C LYS A 39 -17.43 -1.66 6.56
N ASP A 40 -17.09 -1.86 7.84
CA ASP A 40 -17.18 -0.82 8.86
C ASP A 40 -16.00 0.14 8.82
N ASP A 41 -14.78 -0.37 8.83
CA ASP A 41 -13.56 0.40 8.98
C ASP A 41 -12.89 0.77 7.63
N GLY A 42 -13.13 -0.04 6.57
CA GLY A 42 -12.49 0.09 5.26
C GLY A 42 -11.12 -0.55 5.20
N TYR A 43 -10.65 -1.13 6.29
CA TYR A 43 -9.36 -1.80 6.39
C TYR A 43 -9.38 -2.92 7.44
N LEU A 44 -8.38 -3.80 7.34
CA LEU A 44 -8.00 -4.76 8.37
C LEU A 44 -6.51 -4.57 8.66
N PHE A 45 -6.14 -4.48 9.93
CA PHE A 45 -4.75 -4.48 10.36
C PHE A 45 -4.47 -5.78 11.12
N LEU A 46 -3.52 -6.56 10.64
CA LEU A 46 -3.19 -7.90 11.09
C LEU A 46 -1.72 -7.91 11.53
N ARG A 47 -1.50 -8.06 12.83
CA ARG A 47 -0.15 -8.03 13.42
C ARG A 47 0.48 -9.41 13.39
N GLY A 48 1.69 -9.51 12.80
CA GLY A 48 2.53 -10.69 12.85
C GLY A 48 1.91 -11.93 12.20
N VAL A 49 1.20 -11.79 11.09
CA VAL A 49 0.49 -12.90 10.41
C VAL A 49 1.30 -13.51 9.26
N LEU A 50 2.33 -12.83 8.77
CA LEU A 50 3.20 -13.32 7.71
C LEU A 50 4.48 -13.90 8.30
N ASP A 51 5.06 -14.87 7.60
CA ASP A 51 6.33 -15.49 7.99
C ASP A 51 7.48 -14.47 7.97
N ASN A 52 8.10 -14.25 9.13
CA ASN A 52 9.17 -13.28 9.29
C ASN A 52 10.43 -13.64 8.51
N ASP A 53 10.75 -14.92 8.40
CA ASP A 53 11.94 -15.38 7.65
C ASP A 53 11.74 -15.09 6.16
N LEU A 54 10.54 -15.34 5.63
CA LEU A 54 10.21 -15.04 4.23
C LEU A 54 10.19 -13.52 3.97
N VAL A 55 9.69 -12.71 4.91
CA VAL A 55 9.76 -11.23 4.82
C VAL A 55 11.20 -10.76 4.77
N LEU A 56 12.09 -11.36 5.61
CA LEU A 56 13.52 -11.05 5.63
C LEU A 56 14.21 -11.46 4.31
N GLU A 57 13.87 -12.63 3.77
CA GLU A 57 14.39 -13.08 2.46
C GLU A 57 13.96 -12.12 1.34
N ALA A 58 12.70 -11.72 1.30
CA ALA A 58 12.19 -10.77 0.32
C ALA A 58 12.88 -9.40 0.45
N ARG A 59 13.04 -8.89 1.68
CA ARG A 59 13.81 -7.67 1.95
C ARG A 59 15.24 -7.79 1.44
N HIS A 60 15.94 -8.86 1.81
CA HIS A 60 17.33 -9.07 1.43
C HIS A 60 17.50 -9.15 -0.09
N GLU A 61 16.59 -9.87 -0.77
CA GLU A 61 16.58 -9.96 -2.23
C GLU A 61 16.46 -8.59 -2.90
N LEU A 62 15.58 -7.72 -2.41
CA LEU A 62 15.44 -6.37 -2.93
C LEU A 62 16.67 -5.51 -2.67
N LEU A 63 17.20 -5.53 -1.46
CA LEU A 63 18.38 -4.75 -1.08
C LEU A 63 19.64 -5.19 -1.84
N LEU A 64 19.80 -6.49 -2.14
CA LEU A 64 20.87 -6.99 -3.01
C LEU A 64 20.77 -6.41 -4.43
N LYS A 65 19.57 -6.37 -5.01
CA LYS A 65 19.34 -5.76 -6.32
C LYS A 65 19.62 -4.25 -6.29
N MET A 66 19.23 -3.58 -5.23
CA MET A 66 19.51 -2.15 -5.03
C MET A 66 21.02 -1.89 -4.89
N ALA A 67 21.75 -2.75 -4.16
CA ALA A 67 23.21 -2.66 -4.02
C ALA A 67 23.91 -2.80 -5.37
N VAL A 68 23.52 -3.79 -6.17
CA VAL A 68 24.07 -4.00 -7.53
C VAL A 68 23.88 -2.76 -8.42
N ASN A 69 22.80 -2.01 -8.19
CA ASN A 69 22.47 -0.78 -8.92
C ASN A 69 23.01 0.50 -8.23
N ASN A 70 23.85 0.38 -7.21
CA ASN A 70 24.38 1.49 -6.40
C ASN A 70 23.28 2.38 -5.80
N GLN A 71 22.18 1.77 -5.37
CA GLN A 71 20.99 2.45 -4.82
C GLN A 71 20.86 2.33 -3.29
N ILE A 72 21.84 1.72 -2.65
CA ILE A 72 22.01 1.75 -1.18
C ILE A 72 23.48 2.06 -0.88
N ASP A 73 23.71 2.58 0.31
CA ASP A 73 25.06 2.92 0.79
C ASP A 73 25.81 1.62 1.15
N ASP A 74 26.93 1.36 0.46
CA ASP A 74 27.74 0.14 0.60
C ASP A 74 28.73 0.20 1.78
N ASP A 75 28.84 1.33 2.45
CA ASP A 75 29.59 1.46 3.71
C ASP A 75 28.85 0.77 4.90
N TYR A 76 27.58 0.38 4.70
CA TYR A 76 26.72 -0.26 5.71
C TYR A 76 26.35 -1.69 5.32
N LEU A 77 25.86 -2.46 6.32
CA LEU A 77 25.34 -3.79 6.03
C LEU A 77 24.10 -3.67 5.11
N ILE A 78 24.03 -4.50 4.08
CA ILE A 78 22.94 -4.49 3.07
C ILE A 78 21.56 -4.47 3.73
N ASN A 79 21.35 -5.28 4.77
CA ASN A 79 20.05 -5.37 5.44
C ASN A 79 19.64 -4.11 6.22
N GLU A 80 20.54 -3.18 6.45
CA GLU A 80 20.20 -1.89 7.04
C GLU A 80 19.43 -1.01 6.05
N GLY A 81 19.72 -1.13 4.76
CA GLY A 81 19.01 -0.41 3.70
C GLY A 81 19.18 1.11 3.83
N ILE A 82 20.44 1.55 3.94
CA ILE A 82 20.77 2.97 4.11
C ILE A 82 20.67 3.68 2.76
N ASP A 83 19.98 4.82 2.75
CA ASP A 83 19.82 5.67 1.58
C ASP A 83 21.09 6.52 1.36
N PRO A 84 21.78 6.37 0.21
CA PRO A 84 22.95 7.20 -0.11
C PRO A 84 22.57 8.60 -0.59
N SER A 85 21.39 9.11 -0.22
CA SER A 85 20.82 10.37 -0.73
C SER A 85 20.20 10.22 -2.12
N LEU A 86 19.51 9.11 -2.35
CA LEU A 86 18.87 8.79 -3.61
C LEU A 86 17.81 9.83 -3.98
N LYS A 87 18.10 10.58 -5.03
CA LYS A 87 17.12 11.39 -5.77
C LYS A 87 16.70 10.73 -7.08
N THR A 88 17.17 9.52 -7.35
CA THR A 88 16.93 8.80 -8.59
C THR A 88 15.60 8.04 -8.52
N GLU A 89 14.77 8.21 -9.53
CA GLU A 89 13.63 7.32 -9.76
C GLU A 89 14.17 5.91 -9.99
N VAL A 90 13.76 5.00 -9.12
CA VAL A 90 14.14 3.59 -9.21
C VAL A 90 13.16 2.91 -10.16
N ASP A 91 13.67 2.30 -11.24
CA ASP A 91 12.86 1.38 -12.04
C ASP A 91 12.44 0.19 -11.16
N GLN A 92 11.20 0.22 -10.74
CA GLN A 92 10.64 -0.81 -9.85
C GLN A 92 10.33 -2.12 -10.57
N THR A 93 10.40 -2.15 -11.90
CA THR A 93 10.00 -3.31 -12.71
C THR A 93 10.86 -4.53 -12.40
N SER A 94 12.18 -4.36 -12.28
CA SER A 94 13.12 -5.44 -12.00
C SER A 94 13.01 -6.01 -10.58
N TYR A 95 12.45 -5.25 -9.64
CA TYR A 95 12.39 -5.65 -8.23
C TYR A 95 11.26 -6.64 -7.92
N ARG A 96 10.15 -6.60 -8.68
CA ARG A 96 9.00 -7.51 -8.50
C ARG A 96 9.26 -8.95 -8.95
N GLU A 97 10.33 -9.19 -9.71
CA GLU A 97 10.67 -10.50 -10.28
C GLU A 97 11.46 -11.42 -9.33
N GLY A 98 11.56 -11.04 -8.06
CA GLY A 98 12.23 -11.81 -7.04
C GLY A 98 11.47 -13.06 -6.61
N ARG A 99 12.19 -14.17 -6.34
CA ARG A 99 11.57 -15.41 -5.85
C ARG A 99 10.88 -15.20 -4.49
N ALA A 100 11.61 -14.66 -3.52
CA ALA A 100 11.08 -14.44 -2.18
C ALA A 100 9.97 -13.39 -2.18
N VAL A 101 10.09 -12.32 -2.99
CA VAL A 101 9.05 -11.32 -3.21
C VAL A 101 7.76 -11.95 -3.73
N ARG A 102 7.85 -12.81 -4.77
CA ARG A 102 6.67 -13.47 -5.33
C ARG A 102 6.07 -14.51 -4.38
N GLN A 103 6.90 -15.23 -3.66
CA GLN A 103 6.42 -16.20 -2.67
C GLN A 103 5.65 -15.49 -1.54
N LEU A 104 6.21 -14.43 -0.97
CA LEU A 104 5.55 -13.63 0.07
C LEU A 104 4.24 -13.01 -0.43
N ALA A 105 4.22 -12.54 -1.67
CA ALA A 105 3.08 -11.84 -2.25
C ALA A 105 1.93 -12.78 -2.65
N HIS A 106 2.20 -14.02 -3.08
CA HIS A 106 1.23 -14.87 -3.78
C HIS A 106 1.07 -16.28 -3.22
N GLN A 107 1.70 -16.62 -2.08
CA GLN A 107 1.65 -17.96 -1.51
C GLN A 107 1.50 -17.92 0.02
N GLY A 108 1.34 -19.08 0.63
CA GLY A 108 1.29 -19.27 2.07
C GLY A 108 0.23 -18.41 2.76
N GLU A 109 0.62 -17.80 3.85
CA GLU A 109 -0.25 -17.05 4.75
C GLU A 109 -1.04 -15.92 4.05
N MET A 110 -0.46 -15.29 3.02
CA MET A 110 -1.14 -14.27 2.24
C MET A 110 -2.35 -14.85 1.51
N THR A 111 -2.18 -15.96 0.80
CA THR A 111 -3.27 -16.64 0.08
C THR A 111 -4.30 -17.21 1.06
N GLU A 112 -3.85 -17.89 2.13
CA GLU A 112 -4.71 -18.46 3.15
C GLU A 112 -5.58 -17.42 3.85
N PHE A 113 -5.00 -16.25 4.14
CA PHE A 113 -5.76 -15.12 4.68
C PHE A 113 -6.89 -14.71 3.73
N TYR A 114 -6.60 -14.53 2.45
CA TYR A 114 -7.61 -14.09 1.49
C TYR A 114 -8.67 -15.15 1.21
N GLU A 115 -8.31 -16.43 1.20
CA GLU A 115 -9.28 -17.53 1.10
C GLU A 115 -10.23 -17.54 2.32
N THR A 116 -9.69 -17.28 3.52
CA THR A 116 -10.51 -17.11 4.73
C THR A 116 -11.41 -15.87 4.63
N PHE A 117 -10.84 -14.74 4.21
CA PHE A 117 -11.56 -13.47 4.11
C PHE A 117 -12.71 -13.52 3.11
N PHE A 118 -12.51 -14.13 1.93
CA PHE A 118 -13.55 -14.26 0.92
C PHE A 118 -14.41 -15.53 1.06
N GLY A 119 -13.99 -16.52 1.84
CA GLY A 119 -14.64 -17.80 1.99
C GLY A 119 -14.63 -18.66 0.71
N LYS A 120 -13.70 -18.41 -0.21
CA LYS A 120 -13.56 -19.09 -1.51
C LYS A 120 -12.15 -18.90 -2.09
N GLN A 121 -11.83 -19.62 -3.17
CA GLN A 121 -10.59 -19.46 -3.89
C GLN A 121 -10.39 -18.01 -4.35
N VAL A 122 -9.14 -17.61 -4.41
CA VAL A 122 -8.74 -16.24 -4.71
C VAL A 122 -7.81 -16.18 -5.92
N GLN A 123 -7.76 -15.00 -6.51
CA GLN A 123 -6.82 -14.64 -7.58
C GLN A 123 -6.06 -13.39 -7.14
N ALA A 124 -4.73 -13.46 -7.19
CA ALA A 124 -3.86 -12.31 -7.06
C ALA A 124 -3.66 -11.64 -8.42
N PHE A 125 -3.37 -10.34 -8.43
CA PHE A 125 -2.76 -9.69 -9.57
C PHE A 125 -1.29 -10.11 -9.68
N ASP A 126 -0.80 -10.39 -10.89
CA ASP A 126 0.59 -10.76 -11.12
C ASP A 126 1.55 -9.59 -10.92
N PHE A 127 1.03 -8.36 -11.06
CA PHE A 127 1.78 -7.15 -10.81
C PHE A 127 1.91 -6.88 -9.30
N ILE A 128 3.14 -6.85 -8.80
CA ILE A 128 3.48 -6.50 -7.43
C ILE A 128 4.08 -5.10 -7.43
N TRP A 129 3.56 -4.21 -6.58
CA TRP A 129 4.20 -2.91 -6.33
C TRP A 129 5.26 -3.04 -5.26
N VAL A 130 6.51 -2.86 -5.65
CA VAL A 130 7.61 -2.69 -4.71
C VAL A 130 7.74 -1.21 -4.40
N ARG A 131 7.52 -0.82 -3.15
CA ARG A 131 7.65 0.57 -2.72
C ARG A 131 9.00 0.79 -2.07
N ILE A 132 9.81 1.62 -2.71
CA ILE A 132 11.12 2.06 -2.23
C ILE A 132 10.97 3.54 -1.87
N VAL A 133 10.99 3.86 -0.58
CA VAL A 133 10.74 5.22 -0.10
C VAL A 133 11.97 5.72 0.64
N GLY A 134 12.75 6.55 -0.03
CA GLY A 134 13.93 7.21 0.51
C GLY A 134 13.59 8.30 1.53
N VAL A 135 14.60 8.83 2.18
CA VAL A 135 14.43 9.91 3.19
C VAL A 135 13.92 11.18 2.53
N GLY A 136 12.95 11.82 3.16
CA GLY A 136 12.27 13.02 2.67
C GLY A 136 11.17 12.74 1.65
N VAL A 137 10.84 11.47 1.38
CA VAL A 137 9.82 11.07 0.40
C VAL A 137 8.59 10.51 1.10
N SER A 138 7.43 10.70 0.48
CA SER A 138 6.15 10.10 0.87
C SER A 138 5.23 9.96 -0.34
N THR A 139 4.08 9.29 -0.13
CA THR A 139 3.04 9.10 -1.15
C THR A 139 1.83 9.97 -0.79
N GLY A 140 1.32 10.74 -1.76
CA GLY A 140 0.13 11.56 -1.59
C GLY A 140 -1.16 10.75 -1.43
N CYS A 141 -2.23 11.44 -1.04
CA CYS A 141 -3.53 10.85 -0.74
C CYS A 141 -4.22 10.34 -2.01
N HIS A 142 -4.58 9.06 -2.05
CA HIS A 142 -5.25 8.46 -3.20
C HIS A 142 -6.16 7.28 -2.83
N TYR A 143 -7.01 6.92 -3.78
CA TYR A 143 -7.72 5.65 -3.86
C TYR A 143 -7.02 4.75 -4.88
N ASP A 144 -6.82 3.49 -4.56
CA ASP A 144 -6.29 2.52 -5.53
C ASP A 144 -7.25 2.26 -6.69
N TRP A 145 -8.55 2.44 -6.45
CA TRP A 145 -9.58 2.27 -7.47
C TRP A 145 -9.32 3.05 -8.75
N VAL A 146 -8.78 4.27 -8.65
CA VAL A 146 -8.55 5.13 -9.82
C VAL A 146 -7.50 4.56 -10.79
N TYR A 147 -6.67 3.66 -10.31
CA TYR A 147 -5.64 2.98 -11.11
C TYR A 147 -6.10 1.63 -11.66
N MET A 148 -6.96 0.90 -10.94
CA MET A 148 -7.28 -0.50 -11.25
C MET A 148 -8.75 -0.86 -11.07
N GLY A 149 -9.63 0.10 -11.38
CA GLY A 149 -11.08 -0.05 -11.24
C GLY A 149 -11.81 -0.69 -12.44
N ARG A 150 -11.09 -1.32 -13.39
CA ARG A 150 -11.70 -1.93 -14.60
C ARG A 150 -12.17 -3.38 -14.39
N GLY A 151 -12.02 -3.93 -13.20
CA GLY A 151 -12.38 -5.31 -12.87
C GLY A 151 -13.30 -5.41 -11.67
N SER A 152 -13.07 -6.45 -10.85
CA SER A 152 -13.88 -6.79 -9.69
C SER A 152 -13.99 -5.63 -8.69
N LYS A 153 -15.21 -5.40 -8.23
CA LYS A 153 -15.49 -4.49 -7.09
C LYS A 153 -15.08 -5.10 -5.74
N SER A 154 -14.77 -6.39 -5.73
CA SER A 154 -14.26 -7.11 -4.55
C SER A 154 -12.73 -7.12 -4.49
N LEU A 155 -12.05 -6.38 -5.36
CA LEU A 155 -10.59 -6.23 -5.30
C LEU A 155 -10.19 -5.53 -4.00
N HIS A 156 -9.13 -6.02 -3.34
CA HIS A 156 -8.55 -5.42 -2.14
C HIS A 156 -7.05 -5.30 -2.27
N THR A 157 -6.49 -4.28 -1.65
CA THR A 157 -5.04 -4.07 -1.57
C THR A 157 -4.52 -4.63 -0.25
N SER A 158 -3.38 -5.32 -0.32
CA SER A 158 -2.52 -5.61 0.81
C SER A 158 -1.30 -4.70 0.78
N TRP A 159 -0.95 -4.13 1.91
CA TRP A 159 0.31 -3.45 2.15
C TRP A 159 1.11 -4.25 3.19
N THR A 160 2.32 -4.65 2.84
CA THR A 160 3.21 -5.49 3.64
C THR A 160 4.52 -4.75 3.87
N PRO A 161 4.88 -4.38 5.11
CA PRO A 161 6.19 -3.82 5.41
C PRO A 161 7.27 -4.90 5.27
N LEU A 162 8.38 -4.58 4.63
CA LEU A 162 9.54 -5.46 4.53
C LEU A 162 10.56 -5.15 5.63
N GLY A 163 10.16 -5.40 6.86
CA GLY A 163 10.86 -5.11 8.10
C GLY A 163 10.05 -4.15 8.97
N ASP A 164 10.61 -3.77 10.12
CA ASP A 164 9.97 -2.79 11.00
C ASP A 164 9.94 -1.41 10.33
N VAL A 165 8.78 -0.77 10.39
CA VAL A 165 8.54 0.56 9.83
C VAL A 165 7.88 1.44 10.87
N SER A 166 8.67 2.27 11.51
CA SER A 166 8.14 3.25 12.47
C SER A 166 7.43 4.40 11.76
N LYS A 167 6.57 5.12 12.49
CA LYS A 167 5.91 6.33 11.98
C LYS A 167 6.91 7.36 11.44
N VAL A 168 8.14 7.39 11.98
CA VAL A 168 9.22 8.27 11.51
C VAL A 168 9.76 7.84 10.15
N GLU A 169 9.65 6.57 9.81
CA GLU A 169 10.20 5.98 8.60
C GLU A 169 9.18 5.84 7.48
N GLY A 170 8.15 6.68 7.47
CA GLY A 170 7.20 6.73 6.35
C GLY A 170 6.12 5.66 6.40
N ALA A 171 5.59 5.38 7.59
CA ALA A 171 4.50 4.42 7.81
C ALA A 171 3.27 4.74 6.97
N LEU A 172 2.53 3.69 6.56
CA LEU A 172 1.23 3.82 5.90
C LEU A 172 0.22 4.52 6.83
N ALA A 173 -0.56 5.45 6.29
CA ALA A 173 -1.67 6.10 6.97
C ALA A 173 -2.97 5.93 6.19
N ILE A 174 -4.05 5.56 6.87
CA ILE A 174 -5.38 5.31 6.32
C ILE A 174 -6.36 6.32 6.88
N LEU A 175 -7.16 6.93 6.03
CA LEU A 175 -8.28 7.78 6.46
C LEU A 175 -9.50 6.88 6.74
N HIS A 176 -9.74 6.62 8.02
CA HIS A 176 -10.83 5.77 8.50
C HIS A 176 -12.19 6.23 8.00
N GLY A 177 -12.98 5.30 7.48
CA GLY A 177 -14.32 5.54 6.95
C GLY A 177 -14.35 6.16 5.54
N SER A 178 -13.20 6.47 4.93
CA SER A 178 -13.15 7.13 3.62
C SER A 178 -13.76 6.32 2.48
N HIS A 179 -13.83 4.99 2.62
CA HIS A 179 -14.51 4.09 1.69
C HIS A 179 -16.04 4.25 1.66
N LYS A 180 -16.58 5.09 2.56
CA LYS A 180 -18.02 5.45 2.64
C LYS A 180 -18.28 6.90 2.22
N PHE A 181 -17.25 7.67 1.82
CA PHE A 181 -17.43 9.08 1.43
C PHE A 181 -18.02 9.18 0.03
N SER A 182 -19.35 9.11 -0.06
CA SER A 182 -20.07 9.07 -1.33
C SER A 182 -19.72 10.22 -2.28
N GLY A 183 -19.53 11.45 -1.76
CA GLY A 183 -19.12 12.60 -2.55
C GLY A 183 -17.71 12.47 -3.13
N LEU A 184 -16.78 11.84 -2.42
CA LEU A 184 -15.42 11.59 -2.91
C LEU A 184 -15.39 10.43 -3.91
N ILE A 185 -16.16 9.37 -3.63
CA ILE A 185 -16.29 8.19 -4.51
C ILE A 185 -16.92 8.58 -5.85
N SER A 186 -18.00 9.37 -5.85
CA SER A 186 -18.71 9.78 -7.06
C SER A 186 -17.96 10.82 -7.92
N THR A 187 -16.90 11.43 -7.38
CA THR A 187 -16.06 12.40 -8.08
C THR A 187 -14.70 11.80 -8.40
N TYR A 188 -13.73 11.93 -7.50
CA TYR A 188 -12.39 11.39 -7.68
C TYR A 188 -12.38 9.86 -7.78
N GLY A 189 -13.15 9.16 -6.95
CA GLY A 189 -13.21 7.69 -6.94
C GLY A 189 -13.86 7.06 -8.17
N SER A 190 -14.41 7.86 -9.09
CA SER A 190 -14.99 7.38 -10.34
C SER A 190 -14.10 7.56 -11.57
N ILE A 191 -12.91 8.13 -11.41
CA ILE A 191 -11.97 8.31 -12.51
C ILE A 191 -11.20 7.03 -12.80
N ASP A 192 -10.69 6.93 -14.02
CA ASP A 192 -9.65 6.00 -14.43
C ASP A 192 -8.45 6.83 -14.89
N VAL A 193 -7.28 6.65 -14.29
CA VAL A 193 -6.09 7.46 -14.60
C VAL A 193 -5.62 7.30 -16.06
N ASP A 194 -5.97 6.19 -16.69
CA ASP A 194 -5.64 5.89 -18.09
C ASP A 194 -6.77 6.23 -19.07
N ASP A 195 -7.85 6.88 -18.62
CA ASP A 195 -8.95 7.36 -19.45
C ASP A 195 -9.00 8.89 -19.44
N GLU A 196 -8.58 9.54 -20.52
CA GLU A 196 -8.54 10.99 -20.64
C GLU A 196 -9.93 11.66 -20.54
N ARG A 197 -11.02 10.91 -20.80
CA ARG A 197 -12.39 11.40 -20.64
C ARG A 197 -12.79 11.58 -19.20
N THR A 198 -12.25 10.75 -18.29
CA THR A 198 -12.57 10.78 -16.87
C THR A 198 -11.49 11.47 -16.04
N ASN A 199 -10.23 11.46 -16.48
CA ASN A 199 -9.08 12.00 -15.76
C ASN A 199 -8.58 13.32 -16.37
N GLN A 200 -9.39 14.38 -16.30
CA GLN A 200 -8.99 15.73 -16.76
C GLN A 200 -8.30 16.57 -15.66
N LYS A 201 -8.42 16.17 -14.40
CA LYS A 201 -8.05 17.02 -13.25
C LYS A 201 -6.95 16.42 -12.38
N TYR A 202 -6.90 15.10 -12.22
CA TYR A 202 -6.06 14.43 -11.25
C TYR A 202 -4.97 13.63 -11.95
N GLY A 203 -3.71 13.83 -11.58
CA GLY A 203 -2.58 13.03 -12.04
C GLY A 203 -2.42 11.67 -11.32
N GLY A 204 -3.52 11.15 -10.74
CA GLY A 204 -3.56 9.92 -9.94
C GLY A 204 -3.88 10.23 -8.47
N TRP A 205 -3.12 11.07 -7.78
CA TRP A 205 -3.44 11.47 -6.41
C TRP A 205 -4.60 12.47 -6.37
N TYR A 206 -5.45 12.34 -5.34
CA TYR A 206 -6.46 13.34 -5.05
C TYR A 206 -5.81 14.67 -4.63
N THR A 207 -4.86 14.59 -3.69
CA THR A 207 -4.07 15.71 -3.18
C THR A 207 -2.81 15.21 -2.48
N GLN A 208 -1.83 16.08 -2.35
CA GLN A 208 -0.65 15.84 -1.49
C GLN A 208 -0.92 16.24 -0.03
N ASN A 209 -1.97 17.02 0.23
CA ASN A 209 -2.27 17.52 1.56
C ASN A 209 -3.31 16.66 2.29
N PRO A 210 -2.93 15.81 3.25
CA PRO A 210 -3.86 14.96 3.98
C PRO A 210 -4.87 15.72 4.84
N VAL A 211 -4.53 16.94 5.23
CA VAL A 211 -5.43 17.81 6.03
C VAL A 211 -6.61 18.30 5.19
N GLU A 212 -6.35 18.66 3.92
CA GLU A 212 -7.40 19.08 2.98
C GLU A 212 -8.50 18.02 2.82
N VAL A 213 -8.10 16.73 2.65
CA VAL A 213 -9.07 15.63 2.56
C VAL A 213 -9.90 15.53 3.83
N GLN A 214 -9.24 15.59 4.99
CA GLN A 214 -9.88 15.43 6.28
C GLN A 214 -10.80 16.61 6.61
N GLU A 215 -10.42 17.83 6.27
CA GLU A 215 -11.27 19.02 6.48
C GLU A 215 -12.52 18.98 5.61
N LYS A 216 -12.39 18.52 4.37
CA LYS A 216 -13.47 18.50 3.40
C LYS A 216 -14.47 17.35 3.63
N PHE A 217 -14.00 16.16 4.00
CA PHE A 217 -14.81 14.95 4.06
C PHE A 217 -14.94 14.36 5.47
N GLY A 218 -14.16 14.83 6.43
CA GLY A 218 -14.09 14.27 7.77
C GLY A 218 -13.15 13.08 7.85
N GLY A 219 -13.43 12.20 8.81
CA GLY A 219 -12.64 11.01 9.08
C GLY A 219 -11.49 11.27 10.07
N ARG A 220 -10.77 10.19 10.36
CA ARG A 220 -9.63 10.17 11.27
C ARG A 220 -8.46 9.44 10.59
N TRP A 221 -7.32 10.08 10.50
CA TRP A 221 -6.12 9.41 10.01
C TRP A 221 -5.61 8.41 11.04
N LEU A 222 -5.38 7.19 10.60
CA LEU A 222 -4.89 6.08 11.43
C LEU A 222 -3.60 5.53 10.85
N THR A 223 -2.64 5.28 11.73
CA THR A 223 -1.36 4.63 11.41
C THR A 223 -0.86 3.88 12.65
N THR A 224 0.28 3.22 12.56
CA THR A 224 0.95 2.59 13.71
C THR A 224 2.45 2.50 13.44
N ASP A 225 3.24 2.13 14.44
CA ASP A 225 4.55 1.57 14.20
C ASP A 225 4.35 0.10 13.79
N PHE A 226 4.73 -0.21 12.55
CA PHE A 226 4.59 -1.55 11.99
C PHE A 226 5.80 -2.40 12.36
N GLU A 227 5.54 -3.69 12.56
CA GLU A 227 6.55 -4.72 12.81
C GLU A 227 6.62 -5.66 11.61
N MET A 228 7.75 -6.31 11.45
CA MET A 228 7.93 -7.34 10.43
C MET A 228 6.88 -8.46 10.61
N GLY A 229 6.28 -8.90 9.50
CA GLY A 229 5.18 -9.86 9.52
C GLY A 229 3.79 -9.24 9.61
N ASP A 230 3.68 -7.91 9.79
CA ASP A 230 2.40 -7.20 9.75
C ASP A 230 1.80 -7.17 8.34
N LEU A 231 0.48 -7.10 8.29
CA LEU A 231 -0.29 -6.97 7.06
C LEU A 231 -1.41 -5.96 7.24
N VAL A 232 -1.54 -5.00 6.31
CA VAL A 232 -2.71 -4.13 6.23
C VAL A 232 -3.46 -4.43 4.95
N VAL A 233 -4.73 -4.77 5.07
CA VAL A 233 -5.62 -5.00 3.92
C VAL A 233 -6.67 -3.90 3.90
N PHE A 234 -6.95 -3.34 2.73
CA PHE A 234 -7.95 -2.27 2.62
C PHE A 234 -8.70 -2.30 1.30
N SER A 235 -9.91 -1.72 1.34
CA SER A 235 -10.75 -1.63 0.15
C SER A 235 -10.18 -0.64 -0.86
N MET A 236 -10.49 -0.83 -2.13
CA MET A 236 -9.98 0.01 -3.22
C MET A 236 -10.40 1.49 -3.11
N HIS A 237 -11.46 1.80 -2.36
CA HIS A 237 -11.91 3.15 -2.05
C HIS A 237 -11.48 3.61 -0.65
N THR A 238 -10.49 2.99 -0.04
CA THR A 238 -9.91 3.49 1.20
C THR A 238 -8.84 4.52 0.89
N MET A 239 -9.09 5.78 1.29
CA MET A 239 -8.12 6.86 1.13
C MET A 239 -6.90 6.60 2.02
N HIS A 240 -5.73 6.61 1.41
CA HIS A 240 -4.48 6.37 2.12
C HIS A 240 -3.35 7.22 1.57
N CYS A 241 -2.31 7.36 2.37
CA CYS A 241 -1.05 8.01 2.02
C CYS A 241 0.08 7.38 2.84
N SER A 242 1.31 7.82 2.70
CA SER A 242 2.36 7.52 3.67
C SER A 242 2.76 8.76 4.44
N LEU A 243 3.24 8.58 5.65
CA LEU A 243 4.00 9.62 6.35
C LEU A 243 5.30 9.90 5.59
N ASP A 244 5.90 11.07 5.81
CA ASP A 244 7.24 11.36 5.29
C ASP A 244 8.25 10.42 5.95
N ASN A 245 9.15 9.85 5.15
CA ASN A 245 10.29 9.13 5.70
C ASN A 245 11.31 10.14 6.23
N ASN A 246 11.34 10.31 7.53
CA ASN A 246 12.28 11.16 8.26
C ASN A 246 13.22 10.31 9.12
N SER A 247 13.64 9.14 8.60
CA SER A 247 14.53 8.22 9.30
C SER A 247 15.79 8.94 9.78
N PRO A 248 16.09 8.92 11.09
CA PRO A 248 17.30 9.55 11.62
C PRO A 248 18.57 8.82 11.21
N ASN A 249 18.44 7.59 10.73
CA ASN A 249 19.52 6.73 10.30
C ASN A 249 19.59 6.59 8.77
N ASN A 250 18.91 7.46 8.03
CA ASN A 250 18.84 7.41 6.57
C ASN A 250 18.34 6.06 6.01
N ARG A 251 17.48 5.34 6.73
CA ARG A 251 16.93 4.06 6.27
C ARG A 251 15.87 4.25 5.20
N ILE A 252 15.97 3.48 4.13
CA ILE A 252 14.94 3.35 3.10
C ILE A 252 13.77 2.53 3.69
N ARG A 253 12.55 3.00 3.50
CA ARG A 253 11.35 2.22 3.80
C ARG A 253 11.01 1.34 2.60
N LEU A 254 10.96 0.02 2.82
CA LEU A 254 10.54 -0.96 1.83
C LEU A 254 9.18 -1.55 2.20
N SER A 255 8.31 -1.71 1.22
CA SER A 255 7.05 -2.44 1.36
C SER A 255 6.60 -3.02 0.02
N LEU A 256 5.72 -4.02 0.08
CA LEU A 256 5.02 -4.57 -1.08
C LEU A 256 3.55 -4.18 -1.02
N ASP A 257 2.98 -3.85 -2.19
CA ASP A 257 1.53 -3.80 -2.36
C ASP A 257 1.12 -4.92 -3.32
N THR A 258 0.19 -5.75 -2.89
CA THR A 258 -0.41 -6.80 -3.71
C THR A 258 -1.91 -6.60 -3.80
N ARG A 259 -2.56 -7.25 -4.76
CA ARG A 259 -4.02 -7.14 -4.93
C ARG A 259 -4.61 -8.53 -5.08
N TYR A 260 -5.73 -8.72 -4.38
CA TYR A 260 -6.47 -9.97 -4.39
C TYR A 260 -7.95 -9.73 -4.62
N GLN A 261 -8.55 -10.66 -5.34
CA GLN A 261 -9.99 -10.72 -5.56
C GLN A 261 -10.45 -12.18 -5.51
N PRO A 262 -11.77 -12.44 -5.38
CA PRO A 262 -12.30 -13.78 -5.57
C PRO A 262 -11.97 -14.34 -6.95
N ALA A 263 -11.56 -15.60 -7.01
CA ALA A 263 -11.35 -16.27 -8.28
C ALA A 263 -12.66 -16.35 -9.09
N GLY A 264 -12.56 -16.07 -10.39
CA GLY A 264 -13.70 -16.05 -11.31
C GLY A 264 -14.44 -14.71 -11.39
N ASP A 265 -14.10 -13.72 -10.56
CA ASP A 265 -14.56 -12.35 -10.76
C ASP A 265 -13.89 -11.74 -12.01
N GLU A 266 -14.56 -10.73 -12.61
CA GLU A 266 -13.97 -9.94 -13.71
C GLU A 266 -12.61 -9.37 -13.29
N THR A 267 -11.61 -9.53 -14.15
CA THR A 267 -10.23 -9.13 -13.85
C THR A 267 -9.81 -7.97 -14.74
N ASP A 268 -9.16 -6.98 -14.19
CA ASP A 268 -8.51 -5.91 -14.93
C ASP A 268 -7.24 -6.47 -15.60
N GLU A 269 -7.32 -6.74 -16.91
CA GLU A 269 -6.29 -7.42 -17.68
C GLU A 269 -4.93 -6.70 -17.70
N ARG A 270 -4.88 -5.41 -17.34
CA ARG A 270 -3.63 -4.65 -17.26
C ARG A 270 -2.67 -5.17 -16.21
N TRP A 271 -3.18 -5.90 -15.22
CA TRP A 271 -2.45 -6.25 -14.00
C TRP A 271 -2.16 -7.75 -13.85
N VAL A 272 -2.54 -8.55 -14.84
CA VAL A 272 -2.37 -10.02 -14.84
C VAL A 272 -1.62 -10.51 -16.08
N GLY A 273 -1.10 -11.73 -15.98
CA GLY A 273 -0.31 -12.39 -17.03
C GLY A 273 1.20 -12.29 -16.79
N GLU A 274 1.98 -12.89 -17.70
CA GLU A 274 3.45 -12.94 -17.58
C GLU A 274 4.11 -11.55 -17.62
N SER A 275 3.51 -10.62 -18.37
CA SER A 275 4.03 -9.25 -18.57
C SER A 275 2.90 -8.24 -18.45
N PRO A 276 2.42 -7.95 -17.23
CA PRO A 276 1.34 -7.00 -17.03
C PRO A 276 1.72 -5.61 -17.57
N ILE A 277 0.87 -5.02 -18.41
CA ILE A 277 1.13 -3.68 -18.99
C ILE A 277 1.03 -2.55 -17.98
N ALA A 278 0.37 -2.80 -16.84
CA ALA A 278 0.13 -1.83 -15.78
C ALA A 278 -0.71 -0.62 -16.24
N HIS A 279 -0.44 0.56 -15.71
CA HIS A 279 -0.99 1.82 -16.21
C HIS A 279 0.06 2.57 -17.05
N GLY A 280 -0.39 3.47 -17.93
CA GLY A 280 0.48 4.24 -18.79
C GLY A 280 0.05 4.25 -20.24
N ALA A 281 0.98 4.46 -21.18
CA ALA A 281 0.67 4.68 -22.59
C ALA A 281 -0.12 3.53 -23.25
N GLU A 282 0.22 2.28 -22.94
CA GLU A 282 -0.44 1.09 -23.51
C GLU A 282 -1.81 0.82 -22.89
N ALA A 283 -2.06 1.32 -21.68
CA ALA A 283 -3.32 1.17 -20.96
C ALA A 283 -4.35 2.25 -21.31
N LYS A 284 -3.95 3.31 -22.02
CA LYS A 284 -4.81 4.46 -22.33
C LYS A 284 -6.02 4.07 -23.16
N ARG A 285 -7.17 4.65 -22.78
CA ARG A 285 -8.40 4.63 -23.57
C ARG A 285 -8.62 6.02 -24.16
N GLY A 286 -8.74 6.08 -25.49
CA GLY A 286 -9.08 7.29 -26.23
C GLY A 286 -10.59 7.60 -26.23
#